data_ea34101f4d8abef84a89dae6f8501416
#
_entry.id   ea34101f4d8abef84a89dae6f8501416
#
_cell.length_a   1.000
_cell.length_b   1.000
_cell.length_c   1.000
_cell.angle_alpha   90.00
_cell.angle_beta   90.00
_cell.angle_gamma   90.00
#
_symmetry.space_group_name_H-M   'P 1'
#
loop_
_entity.id
_entity.type
_entity.pdbx_description
1 polymer ?
#
loop_
_entity_poly.entity_id
_entity_poly.type
_entity_poly.pdbx_seq_one_letter_code
_entity_poly.pdbx_strand_id
1 'polypeptide(L)'
;IPSNPLAPFNGQLTDGYWRYLVTDTAGLDQGSINAWCVVVSFSCPVGGIQTVEIPNHYSLNQNFPNPFNPSTTIKFGMPKSENVKLVVYDMLGREVKVLIDEHMNAGFHEVNFDASSFASGAYFYKLVTPNFVEIKKMLLVK
;
A
#
# COMPACT_ATOMS: atom_id res chain seq x y z
N ILE A 1 -24.68 -31.46 -22.90
CA ILE A 1 -23.38 -30.76 -22.90
C ILE A 1 -23.64 -29.43 -23.56
N PRO A 2 -23.36 -28.28 -22.91
CA PRO A 2 -23.58 -27.01 -23.54
C PRO A 2 -22.69 -26.88 -24.77
N SER A 3 -23.28 -26.48 -25.87
CA SER A 3 -22.61 -26.33 -27.16
C SER A 3 -21.71 -25.07 -27.24
N ASN A 4 -21.74 -24.26 -26.19
CA ASN A 4 -20.98 -23.01 -26.15
C ASN A 4 -20.05 -22.99 -24.94
N PRO A 5 -18.74 -23.09 -25.12
CA PRO A 5 -17.80 -23.05 -24.01
C PRO A 5 -17.78 -21.64 -23.39
N LEU A 6 -17.61 -21.58 -22.07
CA LEU A 6 -17.43 -20.33 -21.32
C LEU A 6 -16.06 -19.66 -21.56
N ALA A 7 -15.30 -20.18 -22.53
CA ALA A 7 -13.99 -19.64 -22.92
C ALA A 7 -13.96 -18.12 -23.23
N PRO A 8 -15.02 -17.51 -23.81
CA PRO A 8 -15.05 -16.07 -24.03
C PRO A 8 -14.93 -15.22 -22.77
N PHE A 9 -15.16 -15.80 -21.59
CA PHE A 9 -15.06 -15.10 -20.30
C PHE A 9 -13.69 -15.22 -19.63
N ASN A 10 -12.76 -15.93 -20.29
CA ASN A 10 -11.39 -15.99 -19.79
C ASN A 10 -10.73 -14.59 -19.86
N GLY A 11 -10.18 -14.15 -18.73
CA GLY A 11 -9.53 -12.85 -18.62
C GLY A 11 -10.47 -11.67 -18.38
N GLN A 12 -11.78 -11.90 -18.22
CA GLN A 12 -12.72 -10.86 -17.81
C GLN A 12 -12.60 -10.59 -16.31
N LEU A 13 -12.78 -9.31 -15.95
CA LEU A 13 -12.87 -8.92 -14.54
C LEU A 13 -14.11 -9.57 -13.91
N THR A 14 -13.98 -10.07 -12.69
CA THR A 14 -15.06 -10.74 -11.96
C THR A 14 -16.02 -9.78 -11.25
N ASP A 15 -15.92 -8.48 -11.55
CA ASP A 15 -16.81 -7.47 -11.00
C ASP A 15 -18.17 -7.54 -11.69
N GLY A 16 -19.22 -7.84 -10.93
CA GLY A 16 -20.58 -7.81 -11.42
C GLY A 16 -21.39 -9.07 -11.12
N TYR A 17 -22.64 -9.03 -11.56
CA TYR A 17 -23.58 -10.13 -11.42
C TYR A 17 -23.52 -11.02 -12.65
N TRP A 18 -23.32 -12.32 -12.44
CA TRP A 18 -23.37 -13.32 -13.49
C TRP A 18 -24.79 -13.91 -13.55
N ARG A 19 -25.39 -13.85 -14.75
CA ARG A 19 -26.68 -14.45 -14.99
C ARG A 19 -26.54 -15.62 -15.94
N TYR A 20 -26.93 -16.79 -15.49
CA TYR A 20 -27.00 -17.97 -16.35
C TYR A 20 -28.44 -18.13 -16.85
N LEU A 21 -28.64 -18.18 -18.18
CA LEU A 21 -29.92 -18.39 -18.81
C LEU A 21 -29.89 -19.74 -19.51
N VAL A 22 -30.75 -20.63 -19.07
CA VAL A 22 -31.01 -21.91 -19.76
C VAL A 22 -32.30 -21.78 -20.50
N THR A 23 -32.26 -21.98 -21.80
CA THR A 23 -33.47 -22.00 -22.67
C THR A 23 -33.59 -23.34 -23.31
N ASP A 24 -34.74 -24.00 -23.12
CA ASP A 24 -35.10 -25.22 -23.83
C ASP A 24 -35.78 -24.80 -25.14
N THR A 25 -35.22 -25.24 -26.26
CA THR A 25 -35.72 -24.95 -27.62
C THR A 25 -36.34 -26.18 -28.31
N ALA A 26 -36.37 -27.31 -27.62
CA ALA A 26 -36.96 -28.54 -28.14
C ALA A 26 -38.42 -28.63 -27.70
N GLY A 27 -39.33 -28.63 -28.64
CA GLY A 27 -40.76 -28.43 -28.41
C GLY A 27 -41.58 -29.67 -27.95
N LEU A 28 -41.01 -30.78 -27.45
CA LEU A 28 -41.78 -31.99 -27.11
C LEU A 28 -41.29 -32.80 -25.90
N ASP A 29 -40.24 -32.36 -25.22
CA ASP A 29 -39.77 -33.03 -24.03
C ASP A 29 -39.67 -32.07 -22.85
N GLN A 30 -40.19 -32.46 -21.69
CA GLN A 30 -40.07 -31.73 -20.45
C GLN A 30 -38.90 -32.33 -19.66
N GLY A 31 -37.77 -31.62 -19.65
CA GLY A 31 -36.60 -31.96 -18.85
C GLY A 31 -36.56 -31.15 -17.56
N SER A 32 -36.11 -31.77 -16.47
CA SER A 32 -35.80 -31.04 -15.23
C SER A 32 -34.30 -31.04 -15.00
N ILE A 33 -33.76 -29.83 -14.67
CA ILE A 33 -32.39 -29.71 -14.19
C ILE A 33 -32.36 -29.97 -12.69
N ASN A 34 -31.96 -31.19 -12.30
CA ASN A 34 -31.94 -31.59 -10.89
C ASN A 34 -30.71 -31.04 -10.12
N ALA A 35 -29.62 -30.77 -10.81
CA ALA A 35 -28.43 -30.14 -10.25
C ALA A 35 -27.56 -29.59 -11.34
N TRP A 36 -26.95 -28.45 -11.08
CA TRP A 36 -25.88 -27.87 -11.91
C TRP A 36 -24.80 -27.31 -11.03
N CYS A 37 -23.57 -27.31 -11.51
CA CYS A 37 -22.42 -26.79 -10.80
C CYS A 37 -21.60 -25.96 -11.77
N VAL A 38 -21.23 -24.75 -11.34
CA VAL A 38 -20.25 -23.94 -12.03
C VAL A 38 -18.96 -23.97 -11.20
N VAL A 39 -17.93 -24.55 -11.77
CA VAL A 39 -16.58 -24.51 -11.19
C VAL A 39 -15.87 -23.33 -11.78
N VAL A 40 -15.61 -22.32 -10.96
CA VAL A 40 -14.84 -21.14 -11.32
C VAL A 40 -13.43 -21.32 -10.77
N SER A 41 -12.45 -21.53 -11.65
CA SER A 41 -11.04 -21.55 -11.28
C SER A 41 -10.43 -20.18 -11.61
N PHE A 42 -9.92 -19.52 -10.58
CA PHE A 42 -9.17 -18.30 -10.75
C PHE A 42 -7.68 -18.64 -10.88
N SER A 43 -7.08 -18.34 -12.00
CA SER A 43 -5.63 -18.14 -12.05
C SER A 43 -5.41 -16.65 -11.74
N CYS A 44 -5.09 -16.32 -10.49
CA CYS A 44 -4.44 -15.04 -10.26
C CYS A 44 -3.12 -15.09 -11.03
N PRO A 45 -2.87 -14.21 -12.00
CA PRO A 45 -1.48 -13.99 -12.40
C PRO A 45 -0.75 -13.64 -11.09
N VAL A 46 0.36 -14.33 -10.84
CA VAL A 46 1.17 -14.14 -9.65
C VAL A 46 1.90 -12.80 -9.78
N GLY A 47 1.14 -11.73 -9.79
CA GLY A 47 1.55 -10.46 -9.26
C GLY A 47 1.29 -10.64 -7.75
N GLY A 48 2.37 -10.89 -7.01
CA GLY A 48 2.28 -11.33 -5.63
C GLY A 48 1.20 -10.53 -4.90
N ILE A 49 0.39 -11.23 -4.12
CA ILE A 49 -0.37 -10.61 -3.05
C ILE A 49 0.70 -9.87 -2.26
N GLN A 50 0.79 -8.58 -2.47
CA GLN A 50 1.51 -7.70 -1.58
C GLN A 50 0.69 -7.77 -0.29
N THR A 51 1.00 -8.75 0.55
CA THR A 51 0.57 -8.69 1.93
C THR A 51 1.19 -7.41 2.45
N VAL A 52 0.39 -6.36 2.55
CA VAL A 52 0.81 -5.15 3.23
C VAL A 52 1.07 -5.59 4.66
N GLU A 53 2.34 -5.78 4.97
CA GLU A 53 2.77 -6.17 6.30
C GLU A 53 2.48 -4.97 7.22
N ILE A 54 1.43 -5.11 8.04
CA ILE A 54 1.04 -4.06 8.98
C ILE A 54 1.90 -4.24 10.23
N PRO A 55 2.70 -3.24 10.62
CA PRO A 55 3.50 -3.33 11.83
C PRO A 55 2.58 -3.39 13.07
N ASN A 56 3.01 -4.13 14.09
CA ASN A 56 2.26 -4.25 15.35
C ASN A 56 2.39 -3.03 16.26
N HIS A 57 3.36 -2.15 15.98
CA HIS A 57 3.65 -0.95 16.76
C HIS A 57 4.17 0.16 15.85
N TYR A 58 4.10 1.40 16.33
CA TYR A 58 4.74 2.53 15.68
C TYR A 58 6.25 2.38 15.72
N SER A 59 6.92 2.78 14.66
CA SER A 59 8.38 2.81 14.60
C SER A 59 8.85 3.94 13.71
N LEU A 60 9.90 4.62 14.13
CA LEU A 60 10.66 5.55 13.30
C LEU A 60 12.08 5.02 13.18
N ASN A 61 12.50 4.62 11.99
CA ASN A 61 13.82 4.06 11.79
C ASN A 61 14.86 5.16 11.62
N GLN A 62 16.12 4.82 11.89
CA GLN A 62 17.23 5.69 11.56
C GLN A 62 17.27 5.88 10.05
N ASN A 63 17.43 7.14 9.60
CA ASN A 63 17.60 7.44 8.18
C ASN A 63 18.83 6.72 7.61
N PHE A 64 18.71 6.28 6.37
CA PHE A 64 19.82 5.62 5.69
C PHE A 64 19.98 6.19 4.26
N PRO A 65 21.22 6.53 3.87
CA PRO A 65 22.45 6.55 4.68
C PRO A 65 22.44 7.59 5.80
N ASN A 66 23.28 7.43 6.80
CA ASN A 66 23.58 8.42 7.83
C ASN A 66 25.02 8.22 8.34
N PRO A 67 25.96 9.14 8.12
CA PRO A 67 25.81 10.44 7.42
C PRO A 67 25.35 10.31 5.97
N PHE A 68 24.74 11.36 5.41
CA PHE A 68 24.19 11.36 4.05
C PHE A 68 24.65 12.55 3.22
N ASN A 69 24.61 12.40 1.87
CA ASN A 69 25.01 13.43 0.89
C ASN A 69 24.29 13.19 -0.45
N PRO A 70 23.50 14.11 -0.97
CA PRO A 70 22.67 15.04 -0.22
C PRO A 70 21.33 14.41 0.18
N SER A 71 21.07 13.17 -0.20
CA SER A 71 19.78 12.48 -0.04
C SER A 71 19.85 11.34 0.97
N THR A 72 18.75 11.13 1.67
CA THR A 72 18.58 10.02 2.61
C THR A 72 17.13 9.55 2.64
N THR A 73 16.91 8.29 3.01
CA THR A 73 15.58 7.71 3.15
C THR A 73 15.25 7.53 4.62
N ILE A 74 14.06 7.97 5.01
CA ILE A 74 13.48 7.79 6.34
C ILE A 74 12.37 6.75 6.21
N LYS A 75 12.42 5.68 7.03
CA LYS A 75 11.40 4.63 7.08
C LYS A 75 10.68 4.68 8.41
N PHE A 76 9.38 4.43 8.38
CA PHE A 76 8.56 4.35 9.59
C PHE A 76 7.41 3.37 9.42
N GLY A 77 6.92 2.86 10.53
CA GLY A 77 5.82 1.91 10.57
C GLY A 77 4.62 2.45 11.34
N MET A 78 3.42 2.21 10.81
CA MET A 78 2.15 2.64 11.39
C MET A 78 1.20 1.45 11.56
N PRO A 79 0.81 1.11 12.80
CA PRO A 79 -0.15 0.02 13.03
C PRO A 79 -1.59 0.39 12.70
N LYS A 80 -1.89 1.68 12.54
CA LYS A 80 -3.23 2.22 12.28
C LYS A 80 -3.20 3.31 11.23
N SER A 81 -4.31 3.45 10.50
CA SER A 81 -4.52 4.58 9.58
C SER A 81 -4.88 5.82 10.37
N GLU A 82 -4.07 6.88 10.26
CA GLU A 82 -4.27 8.15 11.00
C GLU A 82 -3.47 9.30 10.36
N ASN A 83 -3.67 10.51 10.87
CA ASN A 83 -2.92 11.67 10.42
C ASN A 83 -1.47 11.59 10.91
N VAL A 84 -0.55 11.83 10.00
CA VAL A 84 0.90 11.77 10.22
C VAL A 84 1.53 13.09 9.85
N LYS A 85 2.42 13.57 10.70
CA LYS A 85 3.29 14.69 10.41
C LYS A 85 4.75 14.29 10.61
N LEU A 86 5.54 14.38 9.54
CA LEU A 86 6.99 14.16 9.56
C LEU A 86 7.70 15.46 9.21
N VAL A 87 8.47 15.99 10.13
CA VAL A 87 9.08 17.31 10.03
C VAL A 87 10.57 17.23 10.33
N VAL A 88 11.35 18.02 9.59
CA VAL A 88 12.80 18.20 9.79
C VAL A 88 13.05 19.51 10.50
N TYR A 89 13.94 19.48 11.49
CA TYR A 89 14.37 20.61 12.33
C TYR A 89 15.88 20.80 12.25
N ASP A 90 16.31 22.04 12.40
CA ASP A 90 17.72 22.37 12.60
C ASP A 90 18.16 22.21 14.07
N MET A 91 19.43 22.50 14.33
CA MET A 91 20.03 22.43 15.67
C MET A 91 19.40 23.41 16.68
N LEU A 92 18.72 24.45 16.21
CA LEU A 92 18.03 25.44 17.05
C LEU A 92 16.55 25.05 17.28
N GLY A 93 16.11 23.90 16.77
CA GLY A 93 14.74 23.45 16.88
C GLY A 93 13.75 24.18 15.95
N ARG A 94 14.24 24.88 14.93
CA ARG A 94 13.41 25.53 13.93
C ARG A 94 13.00 24.51 12.88
N GLU A 95 11.74 24.53 12.51
CA GLU A 95 11.23 23.72 11.41
C GLU A 95 11.85 24.22 10.08
N VAL A 96 12.54 23.34 9.36
CA VAL A 96 13.18 23.65 8.08
C VAL A 96 12.49 23.00 6.90
N LYS A 97 11.80 21.87 7.11
CA LYS A 97 11.05 21.16 6.05
C LYS A 97 9.96 20.28 6.66
N VAL A 98 8.75 20.37 6.12
CA VAL A 98 7.70 19.38 6.32
C VAL A 98 7.83 18.35 5.20
N LEU A 99 7.98 17.08 5.56
CA LEU A 99 8.09 15.97 4.60
C LEU A 99 6.72 15.32 4.35
N ILE A 100 5.93 15.17 5.40
CA ILE A 100 4.58 14.61 5.37
C ILE A 100 3.69 15.44 6.30
N ASP A 101 2.45 15.71 5.89
CA ASP A 101 1.38 16.28 6.71
C ASP A 101 0.04 15.86 6.10
N GLU A 102 -0.32 14.57 6.24
CA GLU A 102 -1.51 13.99 5.62
C GLU A 102 -2.01 12.75 6.36
N HIS A 103 -3.20 12.28 5.96
CA HIS A 103 -3.73 11.00 6.43
C HIS A 103 -3.09 9.84 5.68
N MET A 104 -2.49 8.89 6.41
CA MET A 104 -1.82 7.73 5.85
C MET A 104 -2.45 6.43 6.34
N ASN A 105 -2.43 5.40 5.49
CA ASN A 105 -2.91 4.06 5.85
C ASN A 105 -1.92 3.35 6.78
N ALA A 106 -2.42 2.34 7.50
CA ALA A 106 -1.56 1.42 8.24
C ALA A 106 -0.58 0.71 7.30
N GLY A 107 0.67 0.49 7.75
CA GLY A 107 1.72 -0.15 6.96
C GLY A 107 3.11 0.43 7.22
N PHE A 108 4.08 -0.05 6.45
CA PHE A 108 5.42 0.54 6.40
C PHE A 108 5.48 1.58 5.30
N HIS A 109 6.09 2.71 5.61
CA HIS A 109 6.25 3.85 4.72
C HIS A 109 7.70 4.27 4.63
N GLU A 110 8.07 4.84 3.48
CA GLU A 110 9.37 5.44 3.29
C GLU A 110 9.27 6.80 2.59
N VAL A 111 10.13 7.72 3.00
CA VAL A 111 10.19 9.07 2.46
C VAL A 111 11.62 9.41 2.14
N ASN A 112 11.86 9.92 0.93
CA ASN A 112 13.15 10.42 0.54
C ASN A 112 13.26 11.90 0.91
N PHE A 113 14.35 12.25 1.60
CA PHE A 113 14.69 13.63 1.94
C PHE A 113 15.93 14.06 1.15
N ASP A 114 15.73 15.03 0.26
CA ASP A 114 16.80 15.73 -0.44
C ASP A 114 17.16 17.03 0.31
N ALA A 115 18.38 17.09 0.78
CA ALA A 115 18.94 18.21 1.52
C ALA A 115 19.94 19.06 0.70
N SER A 116 19.85 19.04 -0.64
CA SER A 116 20.75 19.78 -1.54
C SER A 116 20.79 21.27 -1.24
N SER A 117 19.69 21.86 -0.77
CA SER A 117 19.58 23.28 -0.42
C SER A 117 20.00 23.62 1.01
N PHE A 118 20.31 22.61 1.85
CA PHE A 118 20.66 22.79 3.25
C PHE A 118 22.18 22.79 3.47
N ALA A 119 22.67 23.46 4.52
CA ALA A 119 24.08 23.45 4.90
C ALA A 119 24.46 22.11 5.56
N SER A 120 25.72 21.69 5.44
CA SER A 120 26.26 20.56 6.20
C SER A 120 26.04 20.78 7.69
N GLY A 121 25.67 19.75 8.41
CA GLY A 121 25.40 19.84 9.84
C GLY A 121 24.44 18.78 10.35
N ALA A 122 24.14 18.86 11.65
CA ALA A 122 23.19 17.96 12.28
C ALA A 122 21.76 18.53 12.14
N TYR A 123 20.84 17.64 11.82
CA TYR A 123 19.43 17.90 11.74
C TYR A 123 18.67 16.84 12.57
N PHE A 124 17.43 17.13 12.90
CA PHE A 124 16.53 16.22 13.58
C PHE A 124 15.28 16.03 12.73
N TYR A 125 14.73 14.86 12.73
CA TYR A 125 13.41 14.63 12.15
C TYR A 125 12.49 14.02 13.20
N LYS A 126 11.24 14.50 13.18
CA LYS A 126 10.22 14.16 14.18
C LYS A 126 9.00 13.59 13.46
N LEU A 127 8.61 12.39 13.86
CA LEU A 127 7.34 11.79 13.49
C LEU A 127 6.33 12.07 14.58
N VAL A 128 5.17 12.61 14.21
CA VAL A 128 4.07 12.93 15.10
C VAL A 128 2.79 12.30 14.56
N THR A 129 2.15 11.53 15.38
CA THR A 129 0.79 11.02 15.17
C THR A 129 -0.04 11.31 16.43
N PRO A 130 -1.37 11.12 16.44
CA PRO A 130 -2.18 11.28 17.64
C PRO A 130 -1.74 10.41 18.83
N ASN A 131 -1.11 9.27 18.53
CA ASN A 131 -0.78 8.26 19.56
C ASN A 131 0.73 8.01 19.70
N PHE A 132 1.57 8.68 18.91
CA PHE A 132 3.01 8.40 18.90
C PHE A 132 3.81 9.63 18.49
N VAL A 133 4.94 9.84 19.18
CA VAL A 133 5.92 10.88 18.85
C VAL A 133 7.31 10.30 19.04
N GLU A 134 8.13 10.39 17.98
CA GLU A 134 9.55 10.01 18.06
C GLU A 134 10.41 10.99 17.28
N ILE A 135 11.64 11.22 17.79
CA ILE A 135 12.64 12.11 17.18
C ILE A 135 13.93 11.35 16.96
N LYS A 136 14.53 11.54 15.80
CA LYS A 136 15.87 11.01 15.50
C LYS A 136 16.78 12.09 14.90
N LYS A 137 18.08 11.86 15.07
CA LYS A 137 19.14 12.74 14.57
C LYS A 137 19.69 12.22 13.25
N MET A 138 20.00 13.12 12.32
CA MET A 138 20.70 12.81 11.07
C MET A 138 21.84 13.81 10.83
N LEU A 139 22.86 13.38 10.07
CA LEU A 139 24.04 14.17 9.77
C LEU A 139 24.19 14.34 8.26
N LEU A 140 24.09 15.59 7.80
CA LEU A 140 24.34 15.97 6.41
C LEU A 140 25.82 16.33 6.24
N VAL A 141 26.46 15.72 5.27
CA VAL A 141 27.85 15.98 4.87
C VAL A 141 27.85 16.30 3.39
N LYS A 142 28.36 17.44 3.02
CA LYS A 142 28.60 17.85 1.62
C LYS A 142 30.07 17.86 1.31
#